data_e98e5ba166b71719bcf2ba8e39e90222
#
_entry.id   e98e5ba166b71719bcf2ba8e39e90222
#
_cell.length_a   1.000
_cell.length_b   1.000
_cell.length_c   1.000
_cell.angle_alpha   90.00
_cell.angle_beta   90.00
_cell.angle_gamma   90.00
#
_symmetry.space_group_name_H-M   'P 1'
#
loop_
_entity.id
_entity.type
_entity.pdbx_description
1 polymer ?
#
loop_
_entity_poly.entity_id
_entity_poly.type
_entity_poly.pdbx_seq_one_letter_code
_entity_poly.pdbx_strand_id
1 'polypeptide(L)'
;MIFVTGPLYSGKREYIRNALHLSEADFSARAVCDVQALAPGADLPALADELSRKDIIIATELGGGLVPIDRTERENREAAGRLACLLAERADTVVRVCCGLGQVLKGELP
;
A
#
# COMPACT_ATOMS: atom_id res chain seq x y z
N MET A 1 10.11 -7.28 -0.54
CA MET A 1 9.07 -6.33 -1.00
C MET A 1 8.95 -5.22 0.04
N ILE A 2 8.85 -3.99 -0.42
CA ILE A 2 8.60 -2.81 0.41
C ILE A 2 7.13 -2.44 0.25
N PHE A 3 6.39 -2.40 1.35
CA PHE A 3 4.99 -2.00 1.37
C PHE A 3 4.86 -0.58 1.91
N VAL A 4 4.26 0.31 1.13
CA VAL A 4 4.06 1.72 1.47
C VAL A 4 2.57 1.98 1.56
N THR A 5 2.12 2.51 2.68
CA THR A 5 0.73 2.85 2.91
C THR A 5 0.61 4.29 3.42
N GLY A 6 -0.59 4.80 3.45
CA GLY A 6 -0.88 6.14 3.94
C GLY A 6 -2.18 6.67 3.35
N PRO A 7 -2.68 7.78 3.89
CA PRO A 7 -3.92 8.39 3.40
C PRO A 7 -3.78 8.87 1.95
N LEU A 8 -4.94 9.16 1.34
CA LEU A 8 -4.97 9.74 0.00
C LEU A 8 -4.21 11.08 -0.01
N TYR A 9 -3.47 11.33 -1.07
CA TYR A 9 -2.65 12.55 -1.25
C TYR A 9 -1.60 12.78 -0.15
N SER A 10 -1.09 11.71 0.46
CA SER A 10 -0.07 11.85 1.51
C SER A 10 1.37 11.96 1.01
N GLY A 11 1.60 11.83 -0.30
CA GLY A 11 2.94 11.89 -0.88
C GLY A 11 3.69 10.56 -0.90
N LYS A 12 2.98 9.43 -0.88
CA LYS A 12 3.57 8.09 -0.82
C LYS A 12 4.53 7.81 -1.97
N ARG A 13 4.11 8.12 -3.19
CA ARG A 13 4.92 7.81 -4.38
C ARG A 13 6.22 8.61 -4.41
N GLU A 14 6.13 9.91 -4.17
CA GLU A 14 7.31 10.77 -4.13
C GLU A 14 8.24 10.39 -3.00
N TYR A 15 7.69 10.09 -1.82
CA TYR A 15 8.50 9.71 -0.67
C TYR A 15 9.36 8.49 -0.97
N ILE A 16 8.76 7.40 -1.44
CA ILE A 16 9.51 6.17 -1.66
C ILE A 16 10.46 6.29 -2.87
N ARG A 17 10.05 7.01 -3.90
CA ARG A 17 10.91 7.25 -5.05
C ARG A 17 12.18 8.01 -4.64
N ASN A 18 12.03 9.05 -3.84
CA ASN A 18 13.15 9.84 -3.35
C ASN A 18 14.02 9.07 -2.34
N ALA A 19 13.39 8.32 -1.45
CA ALA A 19 14.12 7.52 -0.45
C ALA A 19 15.01 6.45 -1.10
N LEU A 20 14.57 5.88 -2.22
CA LEU A 20 15.32 4.86 -2.96
C LEU A 20 16.13 5.44 -4.13
N HIS A 21 16.11 6.74 -4.33
CA HIS A 21 16.82 7.43 -5.41
C HIS A 21 16.47 6.89 -6.81
N LEU A 22 15.17 6.65 -7.04
CA LEU A 22 14.69 6.09 -8.30
C LEU A 22 14.28 7.18 -9.29
N SER A 23 14.58 6.97 -10.58
CA SER A 23 13.97 7.74 -11.66
C SER A 23 12.50 7.36 -11.80
N GLU A 24 11.72 8.18 -12.52
CA GLU A 24 10.31 7.84 -12.78
C GLU A 24 10.18 6.54 -13.55
N ALA A 25 11.07 6.28 -14.50
CA ALA A 25 11.06 5.05 -15.29
C ALA A 25 11.35 3.82 -14.42
N ASP A 26 12.35 3.89 -13.56
CA ASP A 26 12.69 2.79 -12.66
C ASP A 26 11.60 2.56 -11.62
N PHE A 27 11.03 3.63 -11.09
CA PHE A 27 9.91 3.52 -10.17
C PHE A 27 8.71 2.83 -10.82
N SER A 28 8.33 3.25 -12.03
CA SER A 28 7.21 2.65 -12.76
C SER A 28 7.43 1.17 -13.08
N ALA A 29 8.68 0.78 -13.34
CA ALA A 29 9.02 -0.61 -13.62
C ALA A 29 8.96 -1.51 -12.38
N ARG A 30 9.20 -0.95 -11.18
CA ARG A 30 9.36 -1.71 -9.93
C ARG A 30 8.16 -1.62 -9.00
N ALA A 31 7.29 -0.61 -9.17
CA ALA A 31 6.20 -0.34 -8.23
C ALA A 31 4.83 -0.69 -8.82
N VAL A 32 3.96 -1.19 -7.96
CA VAL A 32 2.53 -1.32 -8.23
C VAL A 32 1.78 -0.42 -7.26
N CYS A 33 0.97 0.48 -7.79
CA CYS A 33 0.28 1.50 -7.01
C CYS A 33 -1.21 1.21 -6.91
N ASP A 34 -1.84 1.76 -5.86
CA ASP A 34 -3.28 1.71 -5.66
C ASP A 34 -3.83 0.28 -5.60
N VAL A 35 -3.09 -0.62 -4.96
CA VAL A 35 -3.48 -2.04 -4.88
C VAL A 35 -4.73 -2.27 -4.03
N GLN A 36 -5.13 -1.31 -3.19
CA GLN A 36 -6.39 -1.39 -2.46
C GLN A 36 -7.59 -1.54 -3.38
N ALA A 37 -7.50 -1.04 -4.61
CA ALA A 37 -8.56 -1.16 -5.59
C ALA A 37 -8.73 -2.59 -6.13
N LEU A 38 -7.73 -3.44 -5.95
CA LEU A 38 -7.77 -4.84 -6.38
C LEU A 38 -8.42 -5.77 -5.34
N ALA A 39 -8.63 -5.27 -4.12
CA ALA A 39 -9.10 -6.11 -3.01
C ALA A 39 -10.56 -6.58 -3.13
N PRO A 40 -11.52 -5.75 -3.61
CA PRO A 40 -12.93 -6.18 -3.64
C PRO A 40 -13.13 -7.45 -4.46
N GLY A 41 -13.75 -8.46 -3.86
CA GLY A 41 -14.07 -9.71 -4.53
C GLY A 41 -12.89 -10.64 -4.81
N ALA A 42 -11.67 -10.27 -4.41
CA ALA A 42 -10.48 -11.06 -4.68
C ALA A 42 -10.24 -12.14 -3.61
N ASP A 43 -9.52 -13.18 -3.99
CA ASP A 43 -8.89 -14.09 -3.03
C ASP A 43 -7.69 -13.35 -2.44
N LEU A 44 -7.86 -12.78 -1.26
CA LEU A 44 -6.88 -11.88 -0.67
C LEU A 44 -5.51 -12.54 -0.40
N PRO A 45 -5.43 -13.75 0.18
CA PRO A 45 -4.14 -14.41 0.34
C PRO A 45 -3.41 -14.65 -0.99
N ALA A 46 -4.12 -15.08 -2.02
CA ALA A 46 -3.54 -15.30 -3.34
C ALA A 46 -3.06 -13.98 -3.97
N LEU A 47 -3.86 -12.92 -3.85
CA LEU A 47 -3.49 -11.59 -4.34
C LEU A 47 -2.26 -11.06 -3.61
N ALA A 48 -2.20 -11.21 -2.30
CA ALA A 48 -1.05 -10.79 -1.50
C ALA A 48 0.22 -11.55 -1.90
N ASP A 49 0.12 -12.84 -2.15
CA ASP A 49 1.26 -13.64 -2.61
C ASP A 49 1.76 -13.16 -3.97
N GLU A 50 0.85 -12.89 -4.89
CA GLU A 50 1.19 -12.36 -6.22
C GLU A 50 1.87 -10.99 -6.13
N LEU A 51 1.29 -10.07 -5.37
CA LEU A 51 1.85 -8.73 -5.20
C LEU A 51 3.22 -8.76 -4.48
N SER A 52 3.42 -9.71 -3.59
CA SER A 52 4.69 -9.84 -2.84
C SER A 52 5.90 -10.14 -3.72
N ARG A 53 5.67 -10.52 -4.96
CA ARG A 53 6.75 -10.76 -5.94
C ARG A 53 7.30 -9.46 -6.54
N LYS A 54 6.60 -8.35 -6.33
CA LYS A 54 7.05 -7.02 -6.79
C LYS A 54 7.96 -6.40 -5.74
N ASP A 55 8.76 -5.43 -6.18
CA ASP A 55 9.69 -4.74 -5.28
C ASP A 55 9.01 -3.75 -4.36
N ILE A 56 8.06 -2.97 -4.90
CA ILE A 56 7.40 -1.87 -4.20
C ILE A 56 5.90 -1.98 -4.42
N ILE A 57 5.15 -2.02 -3.32
CA ILE A 57 3.69 -2.03 -3.34
C ILE A 57 3.19 -0.81 -2.59
N ILE A 58 2.31 -0.04 -3.23
CA ILE A 58 1.73 1.17 -2.64
C ILE A 58 0.22 1.02 -2.56
N ALA A 59 -0.33 1.23 -1.37
CA ALA A 59 -1.76 1.23 -1.14
C ALA A 59 -2.19 2.51 -0.42
N THR A 60 -3.34 3.02 -0.80
CA THR A 60 -3.98 4.13 -0.09
C THR A 60 -4.87 3.56 1.01
N GLU A 61 -4.77 4.10 2.21
CA GLU A 61 -5.64 3.74 3.32
C GLU A 61 -7.06 4.21 3.01
N LEU A 62 -8.01 3.28 3.13
CA LEU A 62 -9.43 3.58 3.03
C LEU A 62 -10.01 3.54 4.43
N GLY A 63 -10.88 4.50 4.75
CA GLY A 63 -11.60 4.42 6.01
C GLY A 63 -11.22 5.42 7.07
N GLY A 64 -10.43 6.41 6.74
CA GLY A 64 -10.26 7.57 7.61
C GLY A 64 -11.51 8.44 7.55
N GLY A 65 -12.31 8.51 8.62
CA GLY A 65 -13.48 9.34 8.67
C GLY A 65 -14.76 8.56 9.01
N LEU A 66 -15.90 9.00 8.48
CA LEU A 66 -17.20 8.43 8.80
C LEU A 66 -17.34 7.01 8.26
N VAL A 67 -18.04 6.17 9.01
CA VAL A 67 -18.42 4.83 8.56
C VAL A 67 -19.41 4.98 7.38
N PRO A 68 -19.13 4.36 6.23
CA PRO A 68 -20.04 4.44 5.09
C PRO A 68 -21.39 3.80 5.41
N ILE A 69 -22.46 4.42 4.91
CA ILE A 69 -23.80 3.86 5.01
C ILE A 69 -23.95 2.70 4.03
N ASP A 70 -23.34 2.84 2.84
CA ASP A 70 -23.39 1.81 1.80
C ASP A 70 -22.62 0.56 2.23
N ARG A 71 -23.33 -0.57 2.21
CA ARG A 71 -22.78 -1.88 2.56
C ARG A 71 -21.63 -2.28 1.64
N THR A 72 -21.74 -2.05 0.34
CA THR A 72 -20.70 -2.38 -0.62
C THR A 72 -19.43 -1.59 -0.33
N GLU A 73 -19.55 -0.32 -0.03
CA GLU A 73 -18.40 0.51 0.32
C GLU A 73 -17.73 0.03 1.61
N ARG A 74 -18.51 -0.36 2.63
CA ARG A 74 -17.95 -0.93 3.86
C ARG A 74 -17.22 -2.23 3.59
N GLU A 75 -17.77 -3.10 2.77
CA GLU A 75 -17.13 -4.37 2.39
C GLU A 75 -15.83 -4.13 1.64
N ASN A 76 -15.80 -3.15 0.74
CA ASN A 76 -14.59 -2.78 0.01
C ASN A 76 -13.50 -2.23 0.93
N ARG A 77 -13.88 -1.43 1.92
CA ARG A 77 -12.94 -0.92 2.91
C ARG A 77 -12.36 -2.03 3.76
N GLU A 78 -13.20 -2.97 4.18
CA GLU A 78 -12.76 -4.13 4.94
C GLU A 78 -11.80 -5.00 4.14
N ALA A 79 -12.13 -5.28 2.86
CA ALA A 79 -11.25 -6.05 1.98
C ALA A 79 -9.89 -5.37 1.79
N ALA A 80 -9.89 -4.06 1.56
CA ALA A 80 -8.65 -3.28 1.42
C ALA A 80 -7.81 -3.33 2.70
N GLY A 81 -8.43 -3.22 3.87
CA GLY A 81 -7.74 -3.32 5.15
C GLY A 81 -7.13 -4.69 5.38
N ARG A 82 -7.84 -5.75 5.03
CA ARG A 82 -7.34 -7.13 5.14
C ARG A 82 -6.17 -7.35 4.20
N LEU A 83 -6.24 -6.86 2.96
CA LEU A 83 -5.15 -6.95 2.01
C LEU A 83 -3.90 -6.23 2.56
N ALA A 84 -4.08 -5.04 3.12
CA ALA A 84 -2.97 -4.29 3.71
C ALA A 84 -2.29 -5.08 4.84
N CYS A 85 -3.05 -5.74 5.71
CA CYS A 85 -2.49 -6.58 6.76
C CYS A 85 -1.68 -7.74 6.19
N LEU A 86 -2.19 -8.40 5.15
CA LEU A 86 -1.48 -9.51 4.51
C LEU A 86 -0.20 -9.03 3.83
N LEU A 87 -0.23 -7.89 3.17
CA LEU A 87 0.97 -7.31 2.54
C LEU A 87 2.01 -6.89 3.58
N ALA A 88 1.58 -6.27 4.67
CA ALA A 88 2.48 -5.89 5.76
C ALA A 88 3.16 -7.10 6.40
N GLU A 89 2.42 -8.21 6.56
CA GLU A 89 2.97 -9.45 7.07
C GLU A 89 4.07 -10.02 6.16
N ARG A 90 3.86 -9.95 4.85
CA ARG A 90 4.80 -10.51 3.85
C ARG A 90 5.95 -9.57 3.51
N ALA A 91 5.82 -8.29 3.78
CA ALA A 91 6.82 -7.30 3.42
C ALA A 91 8.07 -7.38 4.32
N ASP A 92 9.23 -7.11 3.75
CA ASP A 92 10.47 -6.92 4.49
C ASP A 92 10.49 -5.57 5.19
N THR A 93 9.91 -4.56 4.54
CA THR A 93 9.86 -3.19 5.04
C THR A 93 8.45 -2.64 4.84
N VAL A 94 7.91 -2.00 5.88
CA VAL A 94 6.62 -1.32 5.83
C VAL A 94 6.82 0.13 6.25
N VAL A 95 6.33 1.05 5.41
CA VAL A 95 6.42 2.49 5.66
C VAL A 95 5.04 3.11 5.56
N ARG A 96 4.67 3.92 6.54
CA ARG A 96 3.47 4.75 6.46
C ARG A 96 3.86 6.19 6.18
N VAL A 97 3.23 6.79 5.17
CA VAL A 97 3.52 8.17 4.76
C VAL A 97 2.33 9.07 5.05
N CYS A 98 2.55 10.13 5.80
CA CYS A 98 1.57 11.18 6.09
C CYS A 98 2.22 12.53 5.87
N CYS A 99 1.56 13.41 5.12
CA CYS A 99 2.06 14.77 4.86
C CYS A 99 3.50 14.78 4.30
N GLY A 100 3.81 13.84 3.45
CA GLY A 100 5.15 13.70 2.87
C GLY A 100 6.20 13.16 3.81
N LEU A 101 5.84 12.79 5.05
CA LEU A 101 6.75 12.26 6.06
C LEU A 101 6.56 10.76 6.19
N GLY A 102 7.65 10.00 6.08
CA GLY A 102 7.63 8.55 6.20
C GLY A 102 7.95 8.08 7.61
N GLN A 103 7.18 7.10 8.06
CA GLN A 103 7.43 6.39 9.31
C GLN A 103 7.63 4.91 8.99
N VAL A 104 8.79 4.38 9.33
CA VAL A 104 9.09 2.96 9.14
C VAL A 104 8.42 2.17 10.26
N LEU A 105 7.48 1.30 9.90
CA LEU A 105 6.74 0.46 10.84
C LEU A 105 7.35 -0.93 11.00
N LYS A 106 8.05 -1.41 9.99
CA LYS A 106 8.69 -2.72 9.97
C LYS A 106 9.94 -2.67 9.11
N GLY A 107 11.01 -3.31 9.56
CA GLY A 107 12.26 -3.39 8.81
C GLY A 107 12.99 -2.06 8.69
N GLU A 108 13.78 -1.94 7.64
CA GLU A 108 14.57 -0.75 7.34
C GLU A 108 14.49 -0.44 5.85
N LEU A 109 14.56 0.85 5.50
CA LEU A 109 14.72 1.26 4.11
C LEU A 109 16.16 1.07 3.68
N PRO A 110 16.39 0.59 2.44
CA PRO A 110 17.73 0.45 1.89
C PRO A 110 18.48 1.77 1.79
#